data_a9c6a7717cf13f90e2b991a9bbce202e
#
_entry.id   a9c6a7717cf13f90e2b991a9bbce202e
#
_cell.length_a   1.000
_cell.length_b   1.000
_cell.length_c   1.000
_cell.angle_alpha   90.00
_cell.angle_beta   90.00
_cell.angle_gamma   90.00
#
_symmetry.space_group_name_H-M   'P 1'
#
loop_
_entity.id
_entity.type
_entity.pdbx_description
1 polymer ?
#
loop_
_entity_poly.entity_id
_entity_poly.type
_entity_poly.pdbx_seq_one_letter_code
_entity_poly.pdbx_strand_id
1 'polypeptide(L)'
;MTDFAVTIRPQPTVPVQGSDRPFPVRRILCVGRNYAAHRREMGGDDRDPPFFFSKPADAVVLPGVDVPYPTATSDLHHEIELVVAIGDGGAIFGFAVGVDLTRRDLQNGFKAKGQPWDAAKGFDASAPISAIVRNAGVIPQGRIALSVNGETKQAGEVADMIWSVEEILVEAGKLWKLEAGDLIFTGTPEGVGPLVRGDRVEGSVEGVGGLSFRIV
;
A
#
# COMPACT_ATOMS: atom_id res chain seq x y z
N MET A 1 28.26 -15.03 0.72
CA MET A 1 26.83 -15.42 0.70
C MET A 1 26.61 -16.32 1.91
N THR A 2 25.57 -16.04 2.69
CA THR A 2 25.24 -16.91 3.83
C THR A 2 24.66 -18.21 3.27
N ASP A 3 25.21 -19.34 3.67
CA ASP A 3 24.70 -20.66 3.29
C ASP A 3 23.55 -21.02 4.23
N PHE A 4 22.33 -21.09 3.71
CA PHE A 4 21.14 -21.42 4.50
C PHE A 4 20.84 -22.91 4.42
N ALA A 5 20.28 -23.47 5.48
CA ALA A 5 19.86 -24.87 5.52
C ALA A 5 18.74 -25.22 4.53
N VAL A 6 18.02 -24.20 4.01
CA VAL A 6 16.97 -24.32 3.00
C VAL A 6 17.10 -23.20 1.97
N THR A 7 16.63 -23.45 0.77
CA THR A 7 16.58 -22.42 -0.28
C THR A 7 15.44 -21.46 0.01
N ILE A 8 15.77 -20.17 0.17
CA ILE A 8 14.78 -19.10 0.32
C ILE A 8 14.74 -18.22 -0.94
N ARG A 9 13.64 -17.50 -1.14
CA ARG A 9 13.60 -16.46 -2.16
C ARG A 9 14.57 -15.34 -1.79
N PRO A 10 15.16 -14.65 -2.79
CA PRO A 10 15.91 -13.42 -2.52
C PRO A 10 15.05 -12.41 -1.76
N GLN A 11 15.71 -11.49 -1.04
CA GLN A 11 15.00 -10.37 -0.40
C GLN A 11 14.17 -9.63 -1.45
N PRO A 12 12.88 -9.36 -1.17
CA PRO A 12 12.04 -8.57 -2.06
C PRO A 12 12.64 -7.17 -2.28
N THR A 13 12.53 -6.69 -3.51
CA THR A 13 13.04 -5.35 -3.88
C THR A 13 12.02 -4.64 -4.75
N VAL A 14 12.06 -3.30 -4.74
CA VAL A 14 11.25 -2.43 -5.61
C VAL A 14 12.20 -1.59 -6.48
N PRO A 15 11.95 -1.45 -7.80
CA PRO A 15 12.75 -0.58 -8.65
C PRO A 15 12.75 0.86 -8.16
N VAL A 16 13.87 1.56 -8.37
CA VAL A 16 13.99 3.00 -8.09
C VAL A 16 14.16 3.72 -9.44
N GLN A 17 13.31 4.69 -9.71
CA GLN A 17 13.36 5.45 -10.96
C GLN A 17 14.71 6.13 -11.15
N GLY A 18 15.32 5.93 -12.32
CA GLY A 18 16.63 6.50 -12.65
C GLY A 18 17.82 5.88 -11.90
N SER A 19 17.67 4.66 -11.34
CA SER A 19 18.72 3.95 -10.63
C SER A 19 18.76 2.47 -11.02
N ASP A 20 19.96 1.93 -11.20
CA ASP A 20 20.19 0.49 -11.38
C ASP A 20 20.18 -0.28 -10.04
N ARG A 21 20.12 0.43 -8.91
CA ARG A 21 20.08 -0.16 -7.58
C ARG A 21 18.64 -0.18 -7.09
N PRO A 22 18.05 -1.36 -6.89
CA PRO A 22 16.70 -1.49 -6.36
C PRO A 22 16.67 -1.16 -4.85
N PHE A 23 15.50 -0.77 -4.37
CA PHE A 23 15.22 -0.55 -2.95
C PHE A 23 14.86 -1.90 -2.29
N PRO A 24 15.58 -2.32 -1.23
CA PRO A 24 15.25 -3.56 -0.52
C PRO A 24 14.02 -3.37 0.36
N VAL A 25 13.05 -4.29 0.30
CA VAL A 25 11.86 -4.21 1.14
C VAL A 25 12.07 -5.02 2.42
N ARG A 26 12.10 -4.33 3.56
CA ARG A 26 12.27 -4.94 4.89
C ARG A 26 10.93 -5.38 5.47
N ARG A 27 9.94 -4.51 5.44
CA ARG A 27 8.55 -4.75 5.86
C ARG A 27 7.62 -3.72 5.25
N ILE A 28 6.33 -4.00 5.30
CA ILE A 28 5.28 -3.09 4.86
C ILE A 28 4.37 -2.79 6.05
N LEU A 29 4.26 -1.52 6.42
CA LEU A 29 3.27 -1.01 7.37
C LEU A 29 2.16 -0.32 6.58
N CYS A 30 0.93 -0.48 7.01
CA CYS A 30 -0.24 0.12 6.35
C CYS A 30 -1.05 0.88 7.39
N VAL A 31 -1.56 2.06 7.00
CA VAL A 31 -2.42 2.91 7.83
C VAL A 31 -3.88 2.66 7.46
N GLY A 32 -4.67 2.25 8.43
CA GLY A 32 -6.11 2.07 8.21
C GLY A 32 -6.89 3.37 8.33
N ARG A 33 -7.85 3.62 7.40
CA ARG A 33 -8.86 4.68 7.47
C ARG A 33 -8.29 6.10 7.56
N ASN A 34 -7.38 6.46 6.66
CA ASN A 34 -6.69 7.75 6.70
C ASN A 34 -7.30 8.84 5.80
N TYR A 35 -8.48 8.64 5.24
CA TYR A 35 -9.22 9.66 4.49
C TYR A 35 -10.60 9.89 5.12
N ALA A 36 -10.99 11.16 5.28
CA ALA A 36 -12.20 11.54 6.02
C ALA A 36 -13.50 10.99 5.40
N ALA A 37 -13.60 10.99 4.07
CA ALA A 37 -14.75 10.43 3.38
C ALA A 37 -14.83 8.91 3.55
N HIS A 38 -13.73 8.20 3.30
CA HIS A 38 -13.63 6.75 3.53
C HIS A 38 -13.88 6.38 5.00
N ARG A 39 -13.41 7.19 5.94
CA ARG A 39 -13.62 6.96 7.38
C ARG A 39 -15.09 7.12 7.78
N ARG A 40 -15.80 8.11 7.24
CA ARG A 40 -17.25 8.30 7.45
C ARG A 40 -18.07 7.13 6.93
N GLU A 41 -17.74 6.59 5.75
CA GLU A 41 -18.32 5.35 5.20
C GLU A 41 -18.16 4.16 6.17
N MET A 42 -17.07 4.15 6.96
CA MET A 42 -16.73 3.08 7.89
C MET A 42 -17.14 3.35 9.34
N GLY A 43 -17.77 4.52 9.64
CA GLY A 43 -18.36 4.86 10.95
C GLY A 43 -17.33 5.25 12.03
N GLY A 44 -16.24 5.91 11.66
CA GLY A 44 -15.20 6.38 12.60
C GLY A 44 -15.28 7.87 12.94
N ASP A 45 -14.63 8.32 14.04
CA ASP A 45 -14.46 9.71 14.41
C ASP A 45 -13.17 10.30 13.80
N ASP A 46 -13.17 11.59 13.45
CA ASP A 46 -12.20 12.20 12.52
C ASP A 46 -10.75 12.30 13.05
N ARG A 47 -10.47 12.03 14.31
CA ARG A 47 -9.13 12.16 14.88
C ARG A 47 -8.71 11.07 15.90
N ASP A 48 -9.35 9.90 15.86
CA ASP A 48 -8.79 8.77 16.60
C ASP A 48 -7.35 8.48 16.13
N PRO A 49 -6.47 8.02 17.03
CA PRO A 49 -5.12 7.63 16.64
C PRO A 49 -5.12 6.68 15.43
N PRO A 50 -4.17 6.84 14.49
CA PRO A 50 -4.09 5.97 13.34
C PRO A 50 -3.81 4.54 13.83
N PHE A 51 -4.55 3.58 13.31
CA PHE A 51 -4.19 2.21 13.57
C PHE A 51 -3.39 1.64 12.39
N PHE A 52 -2.46 0.76 12.74
CA PHE A 52 -1.57 0.14 11.78
C PHE A 52 -1.85 -1.35 11.66
N PHE A 53 -1.65 -1.88 10.47
CA PHE A 53 -1.52 -3.30 10.20
C PHE A 53 -0.33 -3.52 9.27
N SER A 54 0.06 -4.74 8.99
CA SER A 54 1.21 -5.02 8.15
C SER A 54 0.88 -5.99 7.02
N LYS A 55 1.66 -5.89 5.94
CA LYS A 55 1.78 -6.90 4.92
C LYS A 55 3.20 -7.48 4.96
N PRO A 56 3.40 -8.76 4.63
CA PRO A 56 4.75 -9.31 4.53
C PRO A 56 5.52 -8.63 3.39
N ALA A 57 6.84 -8.55 3.51
CA ALA A 57 7.69 -7.89 2.52
C ALA A 57 7.57 -8.51 1.12
N ASP A 58 7.34 -9.82 1.04
CA ASP A 58 7.17 -10.58 -0.19
C ASP A 58 5.75 -10.52 -0.80
N ALA A 59 4.86 -9.73 -0.19
CA ALA A 59 3.55 -9.41 -0.79
C ALA A 59 3.64 -8.43 -1.95
N VAL A 60 4.79 -7.76 -2.18
CA VAL A 60 4.95 -6.80 -3.28
C VAL A 60 4.80 -7.46 -4.65
N VAL A 61 4.10 -6.76 -5.55
CA VAL A 61 4.04 -7.09 -6.98
C VAL A 61 4.66 -5.94 -7.75
N LEU A 62 5.67 -6.26 -8.55
CA LEU A 62 6.46 -5.27 -9.28
C LEU A 62 5.73 -4.74 -10.52
N PRO A 63 6.12 -3.57 -11.03
CA PRO A 63 5.55 -3.03 -12.25
C PRO A 63 5.63 -4.03 -13.43
N GLY A 64 4.53 -4.18 -14.17
CA GLY A 64 4.44 -5.08 -15.31
C GLY A 64 4.18 -6.55 -14.97
N VAL A 65 3.99 -6.89 -13.70
CA VAL A 65 3.60 -8.24 -13.24
C VAL A 65 2.11 -8.25 -12.94
N ASP A 66 1.41 -9.23 -13.49
CA ASP A 66 -0.01 -9.43 -13.22
C ASP A 66 -0.24 -10.04 -11.83
N VAL A 67 -1.40 -9.75 -11.24
CA VAL A 67 -1.78 -10.19 -9.90
C VAL A 67 -2.69 -11.41 -9.99
N PRO A 68 -2.31 -12.55 -9.42
CA PRO A 68 -3.22 -13.69 -9.36
C PRO A 68 -4.40 -13.37 -8.43
N TYR A 69 -5.62 -13.72 -8.88
CA TYR A 69 -6.78 -13.60 -7.99
C TYR A 69 -6.58 -14.51 -6.76
N PRO A 70 -6.59 -13.96 -5.54
CA PRO A 70 -6.21 -14.73 -4.36
C PRO A 70 -7.22 -15.86 -4.06
N THR A 71 -6.71 -16.91 -3.44
CA THR A 71 -7.55 -17.97 -2.86
C THR A 71 -8.30 -17.48 -1.63
N ALA A 72 -9.29 -18.24 -1.17
CA ALA A 72 -10.04 -18.01 0.09
C ALA A 72 -10.82 -16.67 0.13
N THR A 73 -11.14 -16.09 -1.02
CA THR A 73 -12.05 -14.94 -1.13
C THR A 73 -12.85 -14.99 -2.41
N SER A 74 -14.02 -14.41 -2.39
CA SER A 74 -14.85 -14.11 -3.56
C SER A 74 -15.08 -12.59 -3.70
N ASP A 75 -14.43 -11.78 -2.86
CA ASP A 75 -14.63 -10.33 -2.79
C ASP A 75 -13.28 -9.62 -2.56
N LEU A 76 -12.48 -9.57 -3.64
CA LEU A 76 -11.19 -8.87 -3.68
C LEU A 76 -11.43 -7.39 -4.00
N HIS A 77 -10.96 -6.47 -3.15
CA HIS A 77 -11.08 -5.03 -3.35
C HIS A 77 -9.74 -4.36 -3.62
N HIS A 78 -9.80 -3.25 -4.37
CA HIS A 78 -8.69 -2.32 -4.57
C HIS A 78 -8.74 -1.17 -3.56
N GLU A 79 -7.56 -0.70 -3.13
CA GLU A 79 -7.36 0.49 -2.28
C GLU A 79 -6.08 1.18 -2.77
N ILE A 80 -6.21 2.26 -3.58
CA ILE A 80 -5.05 3.03 -4.07
C ILE A 80 -4.44 3.85 -2.94
N GLU A 81 -3.12 3.87 -2.84
CA GLU A 81 -2.41 4.57 -1.76
C GLU A 81 -1.12 5.23 -2.24
N LEU A 82 -0.79 6.37 -1.64
CA LEU A 82 0.58 6.87 -1.62
C LEU A 82 1.41 5.92 -0.75
N VAL A 83 2.61 5.55 -1.20
CA VAL A 83 3.54 4.73 -0.43
C VAL A 83 4.79 5.53 -0.13
N VAL A 84 5.18 5.57 1.14
CA VAL A 84 6.42 6.19 1.60
C VAL A 84 7.49 5.13 1.75
N ALA A 85 8.64 5.31 1.12
CA ALA A 85 9.82 4.46 1.29
C ALA A 85 10.78 5.11 2.29
N ILE A 86 11.21 4.34 3.30
CA ILE A 86 12.10 4.81 4.37
C ILE A 86 13.54 4.42 4.04
N GLY A 87 14.41 5.40 4.07
CA GLY A 87 15.84 5.24 3.86
C GLY A 87 16.65 5.23 5.14
N ASP A 88 17.96 5.46 5.00
CA ASP A 88 18.91 5.48 6.10
C ASP A 88 18.51 6.49 7.18
N GLY A 89 18.68 6.07 8.44
CA GLY A 89 18.36 6.91 9.60
C GLY A 89 16.85 7.14 9.82
N GLY A 90 15.96 6.41 9.13
CA GLY A 90 14.52 6.60 9.22
C GLY A 90 13.98 7.78 8.40
N ALA A 91 14.80 8.40 7.54
CA ALA A 91 14.40 9.50 6.69
C ALA A 91 13.59 9.00 5.48
N ILE A 92 12.76 9.87 4.89
CA ILE A 92 12.06 9.56 3.66
C ILE A 92 13.08 9.41 2.52
N PHE A 93 13.12 8.25 1.87
CA PHE A 93 13.90 7.97 0.67
C PHE A 93 13.18 8.43 -0.59
N GLY A 94 11.88 8.21 -0.65
CA GLY A 94 11.06 8.52 -1.81
C GLY A 94 9.63 8.04 -1.67
N PHE A 95 8.89 8.13 -2.78
CA PHE A 95 7.47 7.77 -2.84
C PHE A 95 7.20 6.80 -3.98
N ALA A 96 6.14 6.00 -3.82
CA ALA A 96 5.59 5.15 -4.85
C ALA A 96 4.06 5.21 -4.83
N VAL A 97 3.45 4.66 -5.88
CA VAL A 97 2.02 4.38 -5.93
C VAL A 97 1.82 2.92 -5.57
N GLY A 98 0.94 2.61 -4.63
CA GLY A 98 0.62 1.24 -4.24
C GLY A 98 -0.87 0.94 -4.30
N VAL A 99 -1.21 -0.33 -4.31
CA VAL A 99 -2.59 -0.80 -4.11
C VAL A 99 -2.60 -1.81 -2.97
N ASP A 100 -3.32 -1.46 -1.89
CA ASP A 100 -3.58 -2.37 -0.77
C ASP A 100 -4.74 -3.30 -1.13
N LEU A 101 -4.42 -4.42 -1.78
CA LEU A 101 -5.42 -5.42 -2.12
C LEU A 101 -5.96 -6.07 -0.85
N THR A 102 -7.28 -6.20 -0.81
CA THR A 102 -8.02 -6.61 0.39
C THR A 102 -9.00 -7.74 0.07
N ARG A 103 -8.92 -8.85 0.79
CA ARG A 103 -9.99 -9.86 0.85
C ARG A 103 -11.11 -9.31 1.74
N ARG A 104 -12.07 -8.61 1.13
CA ARG A 104 -13.06 -7.79 1.86
C ARG A 104 -14.02 -8.61 2.68
N ASP A 105 -14.45 -9.76 2.18
CA ASP A 105 -15.29 -10.72 2.88
C ASP A 105 -14.61 -11.21 4.17
N LEU A 106 -13.34 -11.58 4.12
CA LEU A 106 -12.58 -11.99 5.32
C LEU A 106 -12.40 -10.82 6.29
N GLN A 107 -12.04 -9.63 5.79
CA GLN A 107 -11.88 -8.46 6.65
C GLN A 107 -13.18 -8.14 7.41
N ASN A 108 -14.34 -8.17 6.74
CA ASN A 108 -15.63 -7.92 7.36
C ASN A 108 -15.93 -8.98 8.45
N GLY A 109 -15.65 -10.25 8.17
CA GLY A 109 -15.79 -11.33 9.15
C GLY A 109 -14.89 -11.15 10.38
N PHE A 110 -13.64 -10.74 10.17
CA PHE A 110 -12.69 -10.47 11.26
C PHE A 110 -13.08 -9.25 12.09
N LYS A 111 -13.50 -8.16 11.42
CA LYS A 111 -14.02 -6.96 12.11
C LYS A 111 -15.18 -7.30 13.04
N ALA A 112 -16.16 -8.08 12.57
CA ALA A 112 -17.34 -8.45 13.35
C ALA A 112 -16.98 -9.27 14.61
N LYS A 113 -15.83 -9.97 14.59
CA LYS A 113 -15.36 -10.83 15.69
C LYS A 113 -14.22 -10.23 16.51
N GLY A 114 -13.77 -9.00 16.20
CA GLY A 114 -12.60 -8.39 16.84
C GLY A 114 -11.30 -9.15 16.59
N GLN A 115 -11.17 -9.84 15.45
CA GLN A 115 -9.99 -10.64 15.08
C GLN A 115 -8.99 -9.83 14.26
N PRO A 116 -7.69 -10.19 14.27
CA PRO A 116 -6.66 -9.59 13.43
C PRO A 116 -6.98 -9.69 11.92
N TRP A 117 -6.49 -8.73 11.14
CA TRP A 117 -6.76 -8.63 9.69
C TRP A 117 -5.70 -9.31 8.80
N ASP A 118 -4.72 -9.98 9.39
CA ASP A 118 -3.55 -10.51 8.67
C ASP A 118 -3.94 -11.34 7.43
N ALA A 119 -4.86 -12.30 7.56
CA ALA A 119 -5.30 -13.12 6.43
C ALA A 119 -6.13 -12.36 5.38
N ALA A 120 -6.70 -11.20 5.74
CA ALA A 120 -7.44 -10.34 4.82
C ALA A 120 -6.54 -9.34 4.08
N LYS A 121 -5.42 -8.95 4.67
CA LYS A 121 -4.54 -7.88 4.20
C LYS A 121 -3.13 -8.37 3.81
N GLY A 122 -2.57 -9.32 4.55
CA GLY A 122 -1.19 -9.80 4.42
C GLY A 122 -1.06 -11.11 3.64
N PHE A 123 -1.70 -11.21 2.46
CA PHE A 123 -1.63 -12.39 1.60
C PHE A 123 -0.66 -12.20 0.43
N ASP A 124 -0.30 -13.29 -0.24
CA ASP A 124 0.61 -13.30 -1.40
C ASP A 124 0.12 -12.36 -2.50
N ALA A 125 1.03 -11.56 -3.07
CA ALA A 125 0.74 -10.59 -4.11
C ALA A 125 -0.30 -9.52 -3.74
N SER A 126 -0.42 -9.17 -2.45
CA SER A 126 -1.41 -8.20 -1.96
C SER A 126 -0.95 -6.74 -1.98
N ALA A 127 0.28 -6.46 -2.44
CA ALA A 127 0.86 -5.11 -2.48
C ALA A 127 1.47 -4.77 -3.86
N PRO A 128 0.67 -4.63 -4.93
CA PRO A 128 1.16 -4.04 -6.17
C PRO A 128 1.72 -2.64 -5.93
N ILE A 129 2.91 -2.37 -6.48
CA ILE A 129 3.63 -1.11 -6.24
C ILE A 129 4.35 -0.64 -7.50
N SER A 130 4.38 0.67 -7.73
CA SER A 130 5.16 1.30 -8.79
C SER A 130 6.66 1.31 -8.47
N ALA A 131 7.50 1.73 -9.41
CA ALA A 131 8.86 2.15 -9.08
C ALA A 131 8.83 3.31 -8.07
N ILE A 132 9.81 3.35 -7.16
CA ILE A 132 9.98 4.44 -6.21
C ILE A 132 10.62 5.64 -6.92
N VAL A 133 10.00 6.80 -6.79
CA VAL A 133 10.57 8.09 -7.19
C VAL A 133 11.31 8.68 -6.00
N ARG A 134 12.60 8.96 -6.17
CA ARG A 134 13.40 9.59 -5.12
C ARG A 134 12.85 10.97 -4.81
N ASN A 135 12.71 11.26 -3.53
CA ASN A 135 12.22 12.54 -3.08
C ASN A 135 13.36 13.54 -2.87
N ALA A 136 13.14 14.78 -3.33
CA ALA A 136 14.01 15.93 -3.05
C ALA A 136 13.54 16.72 -1.80
N GLY A 137 12.83 16.09 -0.86
CA GLY A 137 12.31 16.73 0.37
C GLY A 137 10.88 17.27 0.25
N VAL A 138 10.18 17.02 -0.87
CA VAL A 138 8.81 17.50 -1.06
C VAL A 138 7.83 16.33 -1.01
N ILE A 139 6.89 16.36 -0.06
CA ILE A 139 5.82 15.36 0.03
C ILE A 139 4.76 15.68 -1.03
N PRO A 140 4.35 14.70 -1.85
CA PRO A 140 3.25 14.88 -2.80
C PRO A 140 1.97 15.32 -2.08
N GLN A 141 1.21 16.23 -2.70
CA GLN A 141 -0.05 16.75 -2.16
C GLN A 141 -1.21 16.67 -3.17
N GLY A 142 -0.89 16.32 -4.42
CA GLY A 142 -1.82 16.36 -5.52
C GLY A 142 -2.73 15.14 -5.63
N ARG A 143 -3.32 15.00 -6.81
CA ARG A 143 -4.35 14.00 -7.11
C ARG A 143 -3.84 12.57 -6.94
N ILE A 144 -4.66 11.74 -6.31
CA ILE A 144 -4.56 10.28 -6.26
C ILE A 144 -5.80 9.67 -6.92
N ALA A 145 -5.63 8.72 -7.85
CA ALA A 145 -6.75 8.12 -8.55
C ALA A 145 -6.46 6.69 -8.99
N LEU A 146 -7.53 5.86 -9.05
CA LEU A 146 -7.50 4.51 -9.59
C LEU A 146 -8.68 4.30 -10.54
N SER A 147 -8.41 3.65 -11.67
CA SER A 147 -9.42 3.17 -12.60
C SER A 147 -9.38 1.65 -12.75
N VAL A 148 -10.54 1.06 -13.03
CA VAL A 148 -10.70 -0.34 -13.40
C VAL A 148 -11.33 -0.38 -14.78
N ASN A 149 -10.68 -1.03 -15.74
CA ASN A 149 -11.10 -1.13 -17.14
C ASN A 149 -11.37 0.26 -17.78
N GLY A 150 -10.58 1.28 -17.41
CA GLY A 150 -10.71 2.65 -17.89
C GLY A 150 -11.78 3.51 -17.18
N GLU A 151 -12.57 2.93 -16.27
CA GLU A 151 -13.54 3.67 -15.47
C GLU A 151 -12.92 4.08 -14.13
N THR A 152 -12.92 5.38 -13.80
CA THR A 152 -12.42 5.88 -12.51
C THR A 152 -13.29 5.35 -11.37
N LYS A 153 -12.66 4.67 -10.42
CA LYS A 153 -13.32 4.11 -9.23
C LYS A 153 -12.95 4.87 -7.97
N GLN A 154 -11.70 5.30 -7.84
CA GLN A 154 -11.24 6.10 -6.70
C GLN A 154 -10.62 7.40 -7.23
N ALA A 155 -10.92 8.51 -6.58
CA ALA A 155 -10.30 9.81 -6.83
C ALA A 155 -10.32 10.64 -5.56
N GLY A 156 -9.20 11.28 -5.24
CA GLY A 156 -9.02 12.16 -4.09
C GLY A 156 -7.74 12.97 -4.22
N GLU A 157 -7.42 13.71 -3.19
CA GLU A 157 -6.16 14.44 -3.07
C GLU A 157 -5.33 13.87 -1.92
N VAL A 158 -4.02 13.76 -2.10
CA VAL A 158 -3.12 13.31 -1.02
C VAL A 158 -3.24 14.26 0.18
N ALA A 159 -3.49 15.55 -0.07
CA ALA A 159 -3.71 16.56 0.95
C ALA A 159 -4.95 16.32 1.83
N ASP A 160 -5.91 15.46 1.40
CA ASP A 160 -7.13 15.15 2.16
C ASP A 160 -6.91 14.04 3.21
N MET A 161 -5.67 13.55 3.38
CA MET A 161 -5.36 12.61 4.44
C MET A 161 -5.65 13.22 5.82
N ILE A 162 -6.27 12.44 6.71
CA ILE A 162 -6.54 12.81 8.12
C ILE A 162 -5.23 12.98 8.88
N TRP A 163 -4.32 12.04 8.70
CA TRP A 163 -2.97 12.05 9.24
C TRP A 163 -2.00 12.25 8.08
N SER A 164 -1.29 13.37 8.07
CA SER A 164 -0.28 13.66 7.05
C SER A 164 0.85 12.63 7.06
N VAL A 165 1.66 12.60 6.02
CA VAL A 165 2.82 11.69 5.95
C VAL A 165 3.72 11.89 7.17
N GLU A 166 4.00 13.14 7.56
CA GLU A 166 4.85 13.45 8.71
C GLU A 166 4.23 12.95 10.02
N GLU A 167 2.93 13.16 10.22
CA GLU A 167 2.22 12.67 11.40
C GLU A 167 2.21 11.13 11.45
N ILE A 168 2.00 10.45 10.31
CA ILE A 168 2.09 8.98 10.20
C ILE A 168 3.46 8.49 10.64
N LEU A 169 4.54 9.14 10.17
CA LEU A 169 5.91 8.74 10.54
C LEU A 169 6.16 8.92 12.03
N VAL A 170 5.65 9.99 12.64
CA VAL A 170 5.72 10.22 14.08
C VAL A 170 4.95 9.12 14.84
N GLU A 171 3.72 8.82 14.45
CA GLU A 171 2.89 7.81 15.12
C GLU A 171 3.46 6.39 14.95
N ALA A 172 3.91 6.04 13.72
CA ALA A 172 4.59 4.76 13.48
C ALA A 172 5.89 4.65 14.29
N GLY A 173 6.64 5.77 14.42
CA GLY A 173 7.89 5.84 15.18
C GLY A 173 7.72 5.62 16.70
N LYS A 174 6.52 5.81 17.24
CA LYS A 174 6.19 5.45 18.64
C LYS A 174 6.06 3.94 18.84
N LEU A 175 5.70 3.22 17.78
CA LEU A 175 5.43 1.77 17.83
C LEU A 175 6.62 0.96 17.34
N TRP A 176 7.36 1.47 16.36
CA TRP A 176 8.49 0.77 15.73
C TRP A 176 9.65 1.72 15.45
N LYS A 177 10.86 1.21 15.55
CA LYS A 177 12.02 1.88 14.95
C LYS A 177 11.91 1.76 13.43
N LEU A 178 11.64 2.89 12.76
CA LEU A 178 11.65 2.96 11.31
C LEU A 178 13.09 2.87 10.79
N GLU A 179 13.34 2.01 9.81
CA GLU A 179 14.65 1.73 9.26
C GLU A 179 14.60 1.63 7.73
N ALA A 180 15.77 1.75 7.11
CA ALA A 180 15.90 1.60 5.65
C ALA A 180 15.26 0.28 5.19
N GLY A 181 14.46 0.38 4.13
CA GLY A 181 13.70 -0.75 3.59
C GLY A 181 12.24 -0.84 4.06
N ASP A 182 11.83 -0.04 5.05
CA ASP A 182 10.43 0.03 5.43
C ASP A 182 9.60 0.74 4.35
N LEU A 183 8.44 0.19 4.00
CA LEU A 183 7.42 0.82 3.19
C LEU A 183 6.22 1.15 4.07
N ILE A 184 5.63 2.33 3.88
CA ILE A 184 4.42 2.75 4.60
C ILE A 184 3.35 3.10 3.57
N PHE A 185 2.30 2.30 3.52
CA PHE A 185 1.07 2.56 2.79
C PHE A 185 0.22 3.50 3.64
N THR A 186 -0.16 4.65 3.08
CA THR A 186 -0.67 5.79 3.88
C THR A 186 -2.18 5.85 4.00
N GLY A 187 -2.89 4.86 3.47
CA GLY A 187 -4.36 4.84 3.43
C GLY A 187 -4.92 5.29 2.09
N THR A 188 -6.17 4.96 1.87
CA THR A 188 -6.87 5.08 0.58
C THR A 188 -8.04 6.05 0.65
N PRO A 189 -8.32 6.84 -0.43
CA PRO A 189 -9.56 7.61 -0.54
C PRO A 189 -10.79 6.71 -0.74
N GLU A 190 -11.97 7.33 -0.73
CA GLU A 190 -13.26 6.65 -1.01
C GLU A 190 -13.30 6.01 -2.40
N GLY A 191 -14.34 5.19 -2.63
CA GLY A 191 -14.58 4.50 -3.89
C GLY A 191 -13.90 3.14 -4.01
N VAL A 192 -13.48 2.54 -2.89
CA VAL A 192 -13.00 1.15 -2.86
C VAL A 192 -14.07 0.21 -3.42
N GLY A 193 -13.65 -0.81 -4.17
CA GLY A 193 -14.60 -1.69 -4.83
C GLY A 193 -14.00 -3.01 -5.28
N PRO A 194 -14.87 -3.95 -5.72
CA PRO A 194 -14.47 -5.29 -6.10
C PRO A 194 -13.67 -5.32 -7.40
N LEU A 195 -12.78 -6.32 -7.47
CA LEU A 195 -12.03 -6.71 -8.65
C LEU A 195 -12.38 -8.15 -9.01
N VAL A 196 -12.41 -8.44 -10.31
CA VAL A 196 -12.61 -9.80 -10.83
C VAL A 196 -11.48 -10.18 -11.78
N ARG A 197 -11.35 -11.47 -12.08
CA ARG A 197 -10.38 -11.93 -13.08
C ARG A 197 -10.63 -11.29 -14.45
N GLY A 198 -9.56 -10.83 -15.07
CA GLY A 198 -9.58 -10.10 -16.35
C GLY A 198 -9.55 -8.59 -16.19
N ASP A 199 -9.84 -8.05 -15.01
CA ASP A 199 -9.81 -6.60 -14.76
C ASP A 199 -8.41 -6.04 -14.96
N ARG A 200 -8.33 -4.88 -15.61
CA ARG A 200 -7.16 -4.02 -15.70
C ARG A 200 -7.29 -2.89 -14.70
N VAL A 201 -6.34 -2.82 -13.80
CA VAL A 201 -6.23 -1.78 -12.77
C VAL A 201 -5.14 -0.80 -13.17
N GLU A 202 -5.44 0.51 -13.11
CA GLU A 202 -4.49 1.58 -13.37
C GLU A 202 -4.61 2.60 -12.22
N GLY A 203 -3.48 2.88 -11.55
CA GLY A 203 -3.43 3.82 -10.43
C GLY A 203 -2.37 4.88 -10.66
N SER A 204 -2.58 6.09 -10.14
CA SER A 204 -1.63 7.19 -10.22
C SER A 204 -1.69 8.12 -9.02
N VAL A 205 -0.54 8.71 -8.70
CA VAL A 205 -0.40 9.84 -7.77
C VAL A 205 0.40 10.93 -8.47
N GLU A 206 -0.15 12.14 -8.48
CA GLU A 206 0.47 13.31 -9.10
C GLU A 206 1.84 13.59 -8.47
N GLY A 207 2.85 13.81 -9.31
CA GLY A 207 4.23 14.02 -8.89
C GLY A 207 5.00 12.75 -8.50
N VAL A 208 4.34 11.57 -8.50
CA VAL A 208 4.97 10.27 -8.20
C VAL A 208 4.98 9.35 -9.42
N GLY A 209 3.86 9.29 -10.16
CA GLY A 209 3.74 8.42 -11.32
C GLY A 209 2.55 7.48 -11.21
N GLY A 210 2.67 6.29 -11.79
CA GLY A 210 1.55 5.33 -11.82
C GLY A 210 1.99 3.88 -11.86
N LEU A 211 1.02 3.00 -11.71
CA LEU A 211 1.15 1.56 -11.87
C LEU A 211 -0.02 1.01 -12.68
N SER A 212 0.20 -0.13 -13.33
CA SER A 212 -0.86 -0.86 -14.03
C SER A 212 -0.57 -2.36 -13.93
N PHE A 213 -1.63 -3.15 -13.72
CA PHE A 213 -1.59 -4.61 -13.68
C PHE A 213 -2.95 -5.18 -14.07
N ARG A 214 -3.00 -6.50 -14.34
CA ARG A 214 -4.25 -7.25 -14.52
C ARG A 214 -4.47 -8.20 -13.36
N ILE A 215 -5.73 -8.53 -13.11
CA ILE A 215 -6.12 -9.64 -12.23
C ILE A 215 -6.25 -10.90 -13.08
N VAL A 216 -5.47 -11.96 -12.78
CA VAL A 216 -5.43 -13.22 -13.54
C VAL A 216 -5.85 -14.43 -12.74
#